data_1f77ba763ad43f12e4fc01703d6eab9b
#
_entry.id   1f77ba763ad43f12e4fc01703d6eab9b
#
_cell.length_a   1.000
_cell.length_b   1.000
_cell.length_c   1.000
_cell.angle_alpha   90.00
_cell.angle_beta   90.00
_cell.angle_gamma   90.00
#
_symmetry.space_group_name_H-M   'P 1'
#
loop_
_entity.id
_entity.type
_entity.pdbx_description
1 polymer ?
#
loop_
_entity_poly.entity_id
_entity_poly.type
_entity_poly.pdbx_seq_one_letter_code
_entity_poly.pdbx_strand_id
1 'polypeptide(L)'
;HLLEQMGLNENVLSPANRNVLRHIRALLSVENDGCLPALSRPASDDVPDRFRRVFGAYASHLEQCRLAHATRLGQVSIIRRFIAGLVIEDFDDLSVEDVTAHMEACSRMTAQTRAGILYAIRAFTRWAAEEELCSPAVPAAMPVIPGHKYASLPSAYAVSEVAAMVATPGEECPKRDRAMLLLAAVLGMRAGDIRALRLEDIDWRAHEVRFTQSKTGCPVRLPLPEEVILALADYLRNERPQSVNDHVFLHHRAPHDSFGGRSNSFHDVVTAAFGRASVDTSGKHHGMHSLRHSAATNMLSGDTPYPVISGILGHSNANTTRKYMAIDVGKLRCLCLEVPRG
;
A
#
# COMPACT_ATOMS: atom_id res chain seq x y z
N HIS A 1 -11.98 33.35 6.09
CA HIS A 1 -13.13 33.97 6.78
C HIS A 1 -13.84 33.00 7.73
N LEU A 2 -14.28 31.80 7.27
CA LEU A 2 -14.99 30.83 8.13
C LEU A 2 -14.08 30.24 9.22
N LEU A 3 -12.81 29.97 8.91
CA LEU A 3 -11.81 29.50 9.87
C LEU A 3 -11.39 30.57 10.87
N GLU A 4 -11.26 31.80 10.42
CA GLU A 4 -10.98 32.95 11.28
C GLU A 4 -12.12 33.19 12.27
N GLN A 5 -13.38 33.08 11.79
CA GLN A 5 -14.58 33.16 12.64
C GLN A 5 -14.66 32.03 13.67
N MET A 6 -14.10 30.83 13.37
CA MET A 6 -14.05 29.69 14.27
C MET A 6 -12.76 29.66 15.13
N GLY A 7 -11.85 30.62 14.96
CA GLY A 7 -10.57 30.65 15.67
C GLY A 7 -9.61 29.50 15.34
N LEU A 8 -9.78 28.87 14.16
CA LEU A 8 -9.01 27.69 13.75
C LEU A 8 -7.90 28.07 12.80
N ASN A 9 -6.67 27.66 13.11
CA ASN A 9 -5.53 27.80 12.23
C ASN A 9 -5.40 26.56 11.33
N GLU A 10 -5.31 26.76 10.01
CA GLU A 10 -5.21 25.69 9.00
C GLU A 10 -4.05 24.71 9.24
N ASN A 11 -2.96 25.22 9.78
CA ASN A 11 -1.75 24.42 10.07
C ASN A 11 -1.92 23.47 11.28
N VAL A 12 -2.95 23.68 12.10
CA VAL A 12 -3.24 22.89 13.32
C VAL A 12 -4.33 21.84 13.06
N LEU A 13 -4.99 21.89 11.90
CA LEU A 13 -6.07 20.96 11.57
C LEU A 13 -5.56 19.54 11.30
N SER A 14 -6.31 18.56 11.79
CA SER A 14 -6.06 17.15 11.46
C SER A 14 -6.15 16.90 9.94
N PRO A 15 -5.51 15.84 9.40
CA PRO A 15 -5.62 15.50 7.98
C PRO A 15 -7.06 15.33 7.49
N ALA A 16 -7.95 14.79 8.33
CA ALA A 16 -9.38 14.64 8.03
C ALA A 16 -10.07 16.01 7.88
N ASN A 17 -9.82 16.93 8.81
CA ASN A 17 -10.41 18.26 8.79
C ASN A 17 -9.88 19.10 7.61
N ARG A 18 -8.61 18.93 7.22
CA ARG A 18 -8.05 19.55 6.00
C ARG A 18 -8.72 19.03 4.72
N ASN A 19 -9.08 17.74 4.67
CA ASN A 19 -9.84 17.20 3.55
C ASN A 19 -11.26 17.77 3.46
N VAL A 20 -11.96 17.88 4.58
CA VAL A 20 -13.30 18.51 4.65
C VAL A 20 -13.24 19.94 4.14
N LEU A 21 -12.27 20.74 4.60
CA LEU A 21 -12.07 22.11 4.11
C LEU A 21 -11.79 22.19 2.60
N ARG A 22 -11.03 21.26 2.07
CA ARG A 22 -10.79 21.18 0.61
C ARG A 22 -12.08 20.97 -0.16
N HIS A 23 -12.96 20.08 0.32
CA HIS A 23 -14.26 19.84 -0.32
C HIS A 23 -15.19 21.04 -0.21
N ILE A 24 -15.23 21.70 0.96
CA ILE A 24 -16.02 22.92 1.14
C ILE A 24 -15.53 24.02 0.18
N ARG A 25 -14.22 24.24 0.08
CA ARG A 25 -13.65 25.21 -0.88
C ARG A 25 -13.97 24.86 -2.32
N ALA A 26 -13.93 23.57 -2.69
CA ALA A 26 -14.31 23.12 -4.03
C ALA A 26 -15.80 23.42 -4.33
N LEU A 27 -16.68 23.17 -3.37
CA LEU A 27 -18.11 23.47 -3.50
C LEU A 27 -18.36 24.98 -3.63
N LEU A 28 -17.72 25.80 -2.80
CA LEU A 28 -17.82 27.26 -2.87
C LEU A 28 -17.28 27.83 -4.18
N SER A 29 -16.24 27.22 -4.77
CA SER A 29 -15.73 27.63 -6.07
C SER A 29 -16.69 27.28 -7.20
N VAL A 30 -17.39 26.15 -7.12
CA VAL A 30 -18.45 25.80 -8.08
C VAL A 30 -19.63 26.79 -7.97
N GLU A 31 -19.98 27.17 -6.75
CA GLU A 31 -21.10 28.14 -6.52
C GLU A 31 -20.73 29.54 -7.00
N ASN A 32 -19.50 30.01 -6.78
CA ASN A 32 -19.07 31.36 -7.14
C ASN A 32 -18.58 31.47 -8.59
N ASP A 33 -17.85 30.48 -9.09
CA ASP A 33 -17.12 30.55 -10.37
C ASP A 33 -17.68 29.60 -11.42
N GLY A 34 -18.67 28.76 -11.07
CA GLY A 34 -19.30 27.78 -11.96
C GLY A 34 -18.41 26.61 -12.34
N CYS A 35 -17.19 26.50 -11.79
CA CYS A 35 -16.25 25.43 -12.08
C CYS A 35 -15.55 24.88 -10.81
N LEU A 36 -15.19 23.61 -10.85
CA LEU A 36 -14.31 23.04 -9.82
C LEU A 36 -12.93 23.69 -9.91
N PRO A 37 -12.37 24.17 -8.78
CA PRO A 37 -11.00 24.64 -8.78
C PRO A 37 -10.09 23.49 -9.27
N ALA A 38 -9.19 23.79 -10.18
CA ALA A 38 -8.12 22.86 -10.50
C ALA A 38 -7.48 22.42 -9.19
N LEU A 39 -7.39 21.12 -8.92
CA LEU A 39 -6.72 20.59 -7.75
C LEU A 39 -5.27 21.05 -7.82
N SER A 40 -4.99 22.26 -7.30
CA SER A 40 -3.64 22.78 -7.21
C SER A 40 -2.88 21.87 -6.26
N ARG A 41 -1.95 21.12 -6.80
CA ARG A 41 -0.90 20.48 -5.99
C ARG A 41 -0.13 21.59 -5.29
N PRO A 42 0.41 21.36 -4.09
CA PRO A 42 1.27 22.36 -3.46
C PRO A 42 2.36 22.76 -4.46
N ALA A 43 2.56 24.06 -4.65
CA ALA A 43 3.50 24.64 -5.63
C ALA A 43 4.94 24.11 -5.48
N SER A 44 5.27 23.57 -4.30
CA SER A 44 6.58 22.97 -3.99
C SER A 44 6.87 21.64 -4.71
N ASP A 45 5.86 21.02 -5.37
CA ASP A 45 6.02 19.74 -6.08
C ASP A 45 6.02 19.91 -7.62
N ASP A 46 5.96 21.14 -8.13
CA ASP A 46 5.99 21.41 -9.56
C ASP A 46 7.42 21.35 -10.11
N VAL A 47 7.58 20.62 -11.21
CA VAL A 47 8.86 20.55 -11.93
C VAL A 47 9.18 21.92 -12.52
N PRO A 48 10.34 22.53 -12.22
CA PRO A 48 10.76 23.79 -12.84
C PRO A 48 10.74 23.69 -14.37
N ASP A 49 10.39 24.77 -15.06
CA ASP A 49 10.23 24.80 -16.52
C ASP A 49 11.51 24.33 -17.24
N ARG A 50 12.68 24.71 -16.74
CA ARG A 50 14.00 24.30 -17.26
C ARG A 50 14.21 22.78 -17.25
N PHE A 51 13.56 22.05 -16.35
CA PHE A 51 13.70 20.58 -16.21
C PHE A 51 12.50 19.78 -16.74
N ARG A 52 11.45 20.42 -17.26
CA ARG A 52 10.27 19.73 -17.77
C ARG A 52 10.59 18.75 -18.89
N ARG A 53 11.55 19.09 -19.75
CA ARG A 53 11.99 18.23 -20.85
C ARG A 53 12.62 16.93 -20.32
N VAL A 54 13.54 17.03 -19.39
CA VAL A 54 14.25 15.89 -18.79
C VAL A 54 13.24 15.01 -18.02
N PHE A 55 12.39 15.63 -17.21
CA PHE A 55 11.35 14.90 -16.46
C PHE A 55 10.36 14.19 -17.38
N GLY A 56 9.90 14.82 -18.45
CA GLY A 56 9.00 14.24 -19.44
C GLY A 56 9.63 13.07 -20.19
N ALA A 57 10.90 13.20 -20.59
CA ALA A 57 11.63 12.12 -21.24
C ALA A 57 11.79 10.90 -20.32
N TYR A 58 12.11 11.11 -19.04
CA TYR A 58 12.18 10.02 -18.07
C TYR A 58 10.82 9.36 -17.81
N ALA A 59 9.75 10.15 -17.71
CA ALA A 59 8.40 9.61 -17.56
C ALA A 59 8.03 8.70 -18.74
N SER A 60 8.36 9.11 -19.98
CA SER A 60 8.16 8.32 -21.20
C SER A 60 9.04 7.07 -21.24
N HIS A 61 10.29 7.16 -20.79
CA HIS A 61 11.17 5.99 -20.61
C HIS A 61 10.55 4.97 -19.66
N LEU A 62 10.01 5.41 -18.52
CA LEU A 62 9.35 4.52 -17.57
C LEU A 62 8.08 3.87 -18.14
N GLU A 63 7.42 4.48 -19.12
CA GLU A 63 6.30 3.87 -19.83
C GLU A 63 6.70 2.71 -20.72
N GLN A 64 7.89 2.79 -21.31
CA GLN A 64 8.47 1.73 -22.13
C GLN A 64 9.03 0.58 -21.27
N CYS A 65 9.39 0.85 -20.01
CA CYS A 65 9.83 -0.16 -19.07
C CYS A 65 8.66 -1.08 -18.68
N ARG A 66 8.91 -2.40 -18.58
CA ARG A 66 7.91 -3.39 -18.12
C ARG A 66 7.66 -3.32 -16.61
N LEU A 67 7.49 -2.11 -16.06
CA LEU A 67 7.22 -1.90 -14.65
C LEU A 67 5.72 -1.94 -14.37
N ALA A 68 5.35 -2.48 -13.20
CA ALA A 68 3.97 -2.37 -12.72
C ALA A 68 3.54 -0.90 -12.62
N HIS A 69 2.30 -0.59 -13.01
CA HIS A 69 1.77 0.77 -13.05
C HIS A 69 1.99 1.55 -11.74
N ALA A 70 1.73 0.91 -10.59
CA ALA A 70 1.94 1.53 -9.27
C ALA A 70 3.41 1.86 -9.00
N THR A 71 4.35 0.99 -9.44
CA THR A 71 5.79 1.23 -9.32
C THR A 71 6.21 2.43 -10.13
N ARG A 72 5.76 2.50 -11.40
CA ARG A 72 6.02 3.62 -12.30
C ARG A 72 5.53 4.95 -11.71
N LEU A 73 4.28 5.00 -11.25
CA LEU A 73 3.73 6.20 -10.63
C LEU A 73 4.47 6.61 -9.35
N GLY A 74 4.93 5.62 -8.57
CA GLY A 74 5.76 5.87 -7.39
C GLY A 74 7.10 6.50 -7.76
N GLN A 75 7.79 5.94 -8.75
CA GLN A 75 9.05 6.50 -9.24
C GLN A 75 8.88 7.92 -9.80
N VAL A 76 7.89 8.13 -10.67
CA VAL A 76 7.56 9.47 -11.22
C VAL A 76 7.31 10.48 -10.10
N SER A 77 6.58 10.09 -9.04
CA SER A 77 6.32 10.98 -7.90
C SER A 77 7.58 11.32 -7.10
N ILE A 78 8.48 10.35 -6.92
CA ILE A 78 9.75 10.57 -6.22
C ILE A 78 10.64 11.51 -7.04
N ILE A 79 10.81 11.23 -8.33
CA ILE A 79 11.69 12.02 -9.19
C ILE A 79 11.15 13.43 -9.38
N ARG A 80 9.83 13.62 -9.45
CA ARG A 80 9.24 14.97 -9.45
C ARG A 80 9.70 15.78 -8.25
N ARG A 81 9.61 15.23 -7.04
CA ARG A 81 10.03 15.93 -5.81
C ARG A 81 11.53 16.18 -5.78
N PHE A 82 12.33 15.24 -6.26
CA PHE A 82 13.77 15.40 -6.37
C PHE A 82 14.11 16.58 -7.28
N ILE A 83 13.59 16.58 -8.51
CA ILE A 83 13.84 17.65 -9.48
C ILE A 83 13.29 19.00 -9.02
N ALA A 84 12.11 19.03 -8.37
CA ALA A 84 11.53 20.25 -7.82
C ALA A 84 12.40 20.90 -6.73
N GLY A 85 13.21 20.11 -6.05
CA GLY A 85 14.13 20.59 -5.01
C GLY A 85 15.54 20.97 -5.50
N LEU A 86 15.84 20.79 -6.80
CA LEU A 86 17.16 21.13 -7.35
C LEU A 86 17.33 22.65 -7.48
N VAL A 87 18.50 23.14 -7.07
CA VAL A 87 18.89 24.56 -7.10
C VAL A 87 19.89 24.86 -8.24
N ILE A 88 20.16 23.87 -9.10
CA ILE A 88 21.05 24.01 -10.26
C ILE A 88 20.36 24.71 -11.43
N GLU A 89 21.13 25.38 -12.28
CA GLU A 89 20.59 26.06 -13.47
C GLU A 89 20.48 25.12 -14.66
N ASP A 90 21.47 24.29 -14.90
CA ASP A 90 21.49 23.29 -15.95
C ASP A 90 21.49 21.87 -15.33
N PHE A 91 20.93 20.89 -16.05
CA PHE A 91 20.89 19.52 -15.56
C PHE A 91 22.27 18.82 -15.63
N ASP A 92 23.15 19.29 -16.50
CA ASP A 92 24.55 18.85 -16.57
C ASP A 92 25.36 19.18 -15.29
N ASP A 93 24.92 20.18 -14.52
CA ASP A 93 25.52 20.55 -13.23
C ASP A 93 25.13 19.62 -12.08
N LEU A 94 24.27 18.62 -12.36
CA LEU A 94 23.81 17.68 -11.32
C LEU A 94 24.99 16.96 -10.67
N SER A 95 25.05 17.01 -9.36
CA SER A 95 26.14 16.50 -8.52
C SER A 95 25.65 15.48 -7.50
N VAL A 96 26.58 14.78 -6.84
CA VAL A 96 26.26 13.88 -5.72
C VAL A 96 25.81 14.67 -4.50
N GLU A 97 26.28 15.89 -4.36
CA GLU A 97 25.94 16.83 -3.30
C GLU A 97 24.44 17.17 -3.34
N ASP A 98 23.85 17.35 -4.53
CA ASP A 98 22.41 17.60 -4.70
C ASP A 98 21.57 16.38 -4.24
N VAL A 99 22.03 15.18 -4.57
CA VAL A 99 21.38 13.95 -4.10
C VAL A 99 21.49 13.84 -2.58
N THR A 100 22.65 14.17 -2.01
CA THR A 100 22.88 14.12 -0.57
C THR A 100 21.99 15.13 0.16
N ALA A 101 21.92 16.36 -0.31
CA ALA A 101 21.05 17.41 0.23
C ALA A 101 19.57 16.99 0.21
N HIS A 102 19.11 16.37 -0.89
CA HIS A 102 17.76 15.82 -0.96
C HIS A 102 17.52 14.71 0.07
N MET A 103 18.51 13.82 0.25
CA MET A 103 18.41 12.73 1.24
C MET A 103 18.45 13.23 2.68
N GLU A 104 19.15 14.33 2.97
CA GLU A 104 19.14 15.01 4.27
C GLU A 104 17.77 15.63 4.56
N ALA A 105 17.15 16.27 3.56
CA ALA A 105 15.77 16.75 3.69
C ALA A 105 14.77 15.62 3.99
N CYS A 106 15.08 14.38 3.57
CA CYS A 106 14.31 13.18 3.87
C CYS A 106 14.69 12.53 5.22
N SER A 107 15.54 13.13 6.05
CA SER A 107 16.10 12.51 7.29
C SER A 107 15.04 12.05 8.29
N ARG A 108 13.88 12.73 8.36
CA ARG A 108 12.74 12.35 9.24
C ARG A 108 11.97 11.12 8.75
N MET A 109 12.22 10.64 7.54
CA MET A 109 11.57 9.44 7.00
C MET A 109 12.27 8.18 7.51
N THR A 110 11.55 7.05 7.48
CA THR A 110 12.12 5.75 7.88
C THR A 110 13.29 5.36 6.95
N ALA A 111 14.24 4.58 7.45
CA ALA A 111 15.38 4.08 6.66
C ALA A 111 14.91 3.33 5.40
N GLN A 112 13.82 2.55 5.50
CA GLN A 112 13.23 1.84 4.37
C GLN A 112 12.68 2.80 3.31
N THR A 113 12.01 3.88 3.71
CA THR A 113 11.49 4.90 2.78
C THR A 113 12.65 5.62 2.09
N ARG A 114 13.67 6.01 2.85
CA ARG A 114 14.88 6.65 2.30
C ARG A 114 15.62 5.76 1.31
N ALA A 115 15.75 4.47 1.62
CA ALA A 115 16.35 3.50 0.70
C ALA A 115 15.55 3.38 -0.62
N GLY A 116 14.21 3.41 -0.54
CA GLY A 116 13.34 3.43 -1.73
C GLY A 116 13.49 4.70 -2.57
N ILE A 117 13.59 5.87 -1.92
CA ILE A 117 13.82 7.16 -2.60
C ILE A 117 15.18 7.13 -3.31
N LEU A 118 16.24 6.73 -2.61
CA LEU A 118 17.59 6.67 -3.17
C LEU A 118 17.68 5.65 -4.33
N TYR A 119 16.96 4.54 -4.25
CA TYR A 119 16.85 3.58 -5.35
C TYR A 119 16.24 4.21 -6.60
N ALA A 120 15.15 4.96 -6.44
CA ALA A 120 14.50 5.65 -7.56
C ALA A 120 15.39 6.74 -8.17
N ILE A 121 16.07 7.56 -7.34
CA ILE A 121 17.00 8.59 -7.81
C ILE A 121 18.18 7.94 -8.53
N ARG A 122 18.74 6.84 -8.04
CA ARG A 122 19.82 6.11 -8.72
C ARG A 122 19.38 5.56 -10.08
N ALA A 123 18.17 5.04 -10.20
CA ALA A 123 17.64 4.58 -11.48
C ALA A 123 17.50 5.74 -12.47
N PHE A 124 17.03 6.89 -11.99
CA PHE A 124 16.89 8.10 -12.79
C PHE A 124 18.24 8.66 -13.23
N THR A 125 19.21 8.81 -12.33
CA THR A 125 20.54 9.35 -12.65
C THR A 125 21.35 8.42 -13.57
N ARG A 126 21.15 7.09 -13.48
CA ARG A 126 21.73 6.15 -14.46
C ARG A 126 21.17 6.38 -15.85
N TRP A 127 19.84 6.44 -15.98
CA TRP A 127 19.19 6.75 -17.23
C TRP A 127 19.64 8.12 -17.77
N ALA A 128 19.71 9.15 -16.92
CA ALA A 128 20.17 10.47 -17.32
C ALA A 128 21.64 10.47 -17.81
N ALA A 129 22.50 9.66 -17.21
CA ALA A 129 23.89 9.50 -17.67
C ALA A 129 23.98 8.72 -18.99
N GLU A 130 23.11 7.72 -19.20
CA GLU A 130 22.99 6.98 -20.48
C GLU A 130 22.49 7.87 -21.63
N GLU A 131 21.65 8.86 -21.32
CA GLU A 131 21.16 9.88 -22.26
C GLU A 131 22.08 11.12 -22.34
N GLU A 132 23.27 11.06 -21.77
CA GLU A 132 24.26 12.16 -21.74
C GLU A 132 23.73 13.46 -21.12
N LEU A 133 22.76 13.38 -20.20
CA LEU A 133 22.14 14.52 -19.52
C LEU A 133 22.84 14.87 -18.20
N CYS A 134 23.70 14.01 -17.66
CA CYS A 134 24.51 14.27 -16.47
C CYS A 134 25.76 13.39 -16.46
N SER A 135 26.72 13.73 -15.61
CA SER A 135 27.97 12.95 -15.49
C SER A 135 27.72 11.53 -14.98
N PRO A 136 28.34 10.49 -15.59
CA PRO A 136 28.30 9.11 -15.09
C PRO A 136 28.86 8.94 -13.67
N ALA A 137 29.65 9.90 -13.19
CA ALA A 137 30.17 9.92 -11.83
C ALA A 137 29.04 10.04 -10.78
N VAL A 138 27.92 10.70 -11.11
CA VAL A 138 26.81 10.93 -10.19
C VAL A 138 26.20 9.61 -9.70
N PRO A 139 25.66 8.73 -10.57
CA PRO A 139 25.10 7.45 -10.10
C PRO A 139 26.16 6.52 -9.48
N ALA A 140 27.42 6.63 -9.88
CA ALA A 140 28.52 5.80 -9.37
C ALA A 140 28.91 6.16 -7.93
N ALA A 141 28.92 7.44 -7.58
CA ALA A 141 29.32 7.94 -6.27
C ALA A 141 28.16 8.00 -5.25
N MET A 142 26.91 7.67 -5.64
CA MET A 142 25.77 7.72 -4.74
C MET A 142 25.93 6.74 -3.56
N PRO A 143 25.57 7.17 -2.32
CA PRO A 143 25.66 6.34 -1.14
C PRO A 143 24.72 5.12 -1.22
N VAL A 144 25.10 4.03 -0.57
CA VAL A 144 24.22 2.87 -0.37
C VAL A 144 23.64 2.96 1.04
N ILE A 145 22.30 3.07 1.13
CA ILE A 145 21.62 2.95 2.42
C ILE A 145 21.36 1.45 2.65
N PRO A 146 21.97 0.83 3.68
CA PRO A 146 21.68 -0.54 3.99
C PRO A 146 20.20 -0.69 4.35
N GLY A 147 19.45 -1.40 3.51
CA GLY A 147 18.08 -1.75 3.83
C GLY A 147 18.06 -2.87 4.86
N HIS A 148 17.72 -2.56 6.09
CA HIS A 148 17.45 -3.59 7.10
C HIS A 148 16.12 -4.29 6.77
N LYS A 149 16.17 -5.29 5.89
CA LYS A 149 14.97 -6.08 5.49
C LYS A 149 14.22 -6.72 6.66
N TYR A 150 14.83 -6.77 7.83
CA TYR A 150 14.34 -7.48 9.03
C TYR A 150 14.36 -6.59 10.28
N ALA A 151 14.41 -5.28 10.13
CA ALA A 151 14.49 -4.34 11.28
C ALA A 151 13.25 -4.36 12.18
N SER A 152 12.12 -4.85 11.69
CA SER A 152 10.91 -5.06 12.51
C SER A 152 10.29 -6.42 12.20
N LEU A 153 9.89 -7.13 13.25
CA LEU A 153 9.05 -8.31 13.09
C LEU A 153 7.71 -7.89 12.48
N PRO A 154 7.10 -8.71 11.60
CA PRO A 154 5.78 -8.45 11.10
C PRO A 154 4.78 -8.35 12.25
N SER A 155 3.93 -7.32 12.23
CA SER A 155 2.84 -7.20 13.20
C SER A 155 1.81 -8.28 12.92
N ALA A 156 1.61 -9.17 13.87
CA ALA A 156 0.57 -10.18 13.84
C ALA A 156 -0.41 -9.96 15.00
N TYR A 157 -1.66 -10.27 14.74
CA TYR A 157 -2.74 -10.20 15.71
C TYR A 157 -3.19 -11.61 16.06
N ALA A 158 -3.56 -11.82 17.32
CA ALA A 158 -4.05 -13.11 17.79
C ALA A 158 -5.38 -13.49 17.08
N VAL A 159 -5.67 -14.78 17.03
CA VAL A 159 -6.92 -15.28 16.42
C VAL A 159 -8.15 -14.62 17.04
N SER A 160 -8.16 -14.43 18.37
CA SER A 160 -9.24 -13.76 19.10
C SER A 160 -9.39 -12.28 18.71
N GLU A 161 -8.30 -11.55 18.53
CA GLU A 161 -8.31 -10.15 18.07
C GLU A 161 -8.89 -10.04 16.66
N VAL A 162 -8.47 -10.94 15.76
CA VAL A 162 -8.98 -11.01 14.37
C VAL A 162 -10.47 -11.40 14.36
N ALA A 163 -10.88 -12.37 15.18
CA ALA A 163 -12.28 -12.77 15.29
C ALA A 163 -13.16 -11.61 15.79
N ALA A 164 -12.70 -10.85 16.79
CA ALA A 164 -13.40 -9.66 17.27
C ALA A 164 -13.60 -8.61 16.17
N MET A 165 -12.57 -8.37 15.34
CA MET A 165 -12.66 -7.44 14.21
C MET A 165 -13.70 -7.86 13.18
N VAL A 166 -13.73 -9.15 12.84
CA VAL A 166 -14.68 -9.71 11.86
C VAL A 166 -16.11 -9.68 12.41
N ALA A 167 -16.26 -9.82 13.72
CA ALA A 167 -17.56 -9.78 14.40
C ALA A 167 -18.13 -8.35 14.56
N THR A 168 -17.31 -7.31 14.38
CA THR A 168 -17.71 -5.91 14.50
C THR A 168 -17.57 -5.15 13.18
N PRO A 169 -18.37 -5.48 12.14
CA PRO A 169 -18.31 -4.81 10.84
C PRO A 169 -18.76 -3.36 10.93
N GLY A 170 -18.54 -2.60 9.86
CA GLY A 170 -18.98 -1.21 9.75
C GLY A 170 -20.50 -1.06 9.68
N GLU A 171 -21.01 0.13 9.94
CA GLU A 171 -22.45 0.40 9.87
C GLU A 171 -22.94 0.61 8.43
N GLU A 172 -22.15 1.28 7.58
CA GLU A 172 -22.55 1.61 6.19
C GLU A 172 -22.63 0.37 5.28
N CYS A 173 -21.65 -0.55 5.39
CA CYS A 173 -21.53 -1.72 4.51
C CYS A 173 -21.05 -2.95 5.30
N PRO A 174 -21.84 -3.43 6.28
CA PRO A 174 -21.41 -4.47 7.20
C PRO A 174 -21.05 -5.79 6.50
N LYS A 175 -21.80 -6.18 5.49
CA LYS A 175 -21.61 -7.45 4.79
C LYS A 175 -20.41 -7.41 3.86
N ARG A 176 -20.21 -6.29 3.14
CA ARG A 176 -19.03 -6.05 2.31
C ARG A 176 -17.77 -6.11 3.16
N ASP A 177 -17.75 -5.32 4.23
CA ASP A 177 -16.59 -5.18 5.09
C ASP A 177 -16.21 -6.50 5.75
N ARG A 178 -17.21 -7.26 6.22
CA ARG A 178 -17.01 -8.61 6.77
C ARG A 178 -16.39 -9.56 5.74
N ALA A 179 -16.94 -9.61 4.53
CA ALA A 179 -16.41 -10.48 3.47
C ALA A 179 -14.95 -10.12 3.11
N MET A 180 -14.64 -8.82 3.02
CA MET A 180 -13.29 -8.33 2.77
C MET A 180 -12.32 -8.70 3.89
N LEU A 181 -12.72 -8.52 5.15
CA LEU A 181 -11.91 -8.86 6.31
C LEU A 181 -11.62 -10.37 6.36
N LEU A 182 -12.61 -11.21 6.09
CA LEU A 182 -12.44 -12.66 6.06
C LEU A 182 -11.50 -13.13 4.96
N LEU A 183 -11.59 -12.58 3.74
CA LEU A 183 -10.65 -12.91 2.66
C LEU A 183 -9.20 -12.57 3.03
N ALA A 184 -9.00 -11.46 3.75
CA ALA A 184 -7.67 -11.06 4.20
C ALA A 184 -7.19 -11.87 5.41
N ALA A 185 -8.06 -12.13 6.39
CA ALA A 185 -7.71 -12.73 7.67
C ALA A 185 -7.61 -14.26 7.61
N VAL A 186 -8.45 -14.91 6.81
CA VAL A 186 -8.49 -16.37 6.68
C VAL A 186 -7.61 -16.86 5.53
N LEU A 187 -7.78 -16.28 4.33
CA LEU A 187 -7.03 -16.70 3.14
C LEU A 187 -5.71 -15.92 2.96
N GLY A 188 -5.47 -14.90 3.76
CA GLY A 188 -4.29 -14.07 3.63
C GLY A 188 -4.19 -13.34 2.28
N MET A 189 -5.28 -13.09 1.58
CA MET A 189 -5.28 -12.40 0.29
C MET A 189 -4.73 -10.97 0.40
N ARG A 190 -4.04 -10.52 -0.64
CA ARG A 190 -3.56 -9.13 -0.68
C ARG A 190 -4.71 -8.17 -0.99
N ALA A 191 -4.66 -6.96 -0.43
CA ALA A 191 -5.64 -5.91 -0.72
C ALA A 191 -5.84 -5.67 -2.23
N GLY A 192 -4.76 -5.73 -3.02
CA GLY A 192 -4.83 -5.61 -4.47
C GLY A 192 -5.61 -6.74 -5.14
N ASP A 193 -5.42 -7.96 -4.68
CA ASP A 193 -6.08 -9.14 -5.22
C ASP A 193 -7.57 -9.16 -4.84
N ILE A 194 -7.90 -8.80 -3.59
CA ILE A 194 -9.31 -8.66 -3.14
C ILE A 194 -10.03 -7.58 -3.96
N ARG A 195 -9.39 -6.43 -4.21
CA ARG A 195 -9.97 -5.36 -5.05
C ARG A 195 -10.22 -5.77 -6.48
N ALA A 196 -9.31 -6.57 -7.05
CA ALA A 196 -9.38 -7.03 -8.42
C ALA A 196 -10.29 -8.25 -8.61
N LEU A 197 -10.78 -8.86 -7.52
CA LEU A 197 -11.57 -10.08 -7.56
C LEU A 197 -12.87 -9.87 -8.36
N ARG A 198 -13.14 -10.79 -9.29
CA ARG A 198 -14.31 -10.79 -10.16
C ARG A 198 -15.32 -11.85 -9.74
N LEU A 199 -16.55 -11.67 -10.16
CA LEU A 199 -17.63 -12.64 -9.88
C LEU A 199 -17.32 -14.02 -10.47
N GLU A 200 -16.67 -14.07 -11.64
CA GLU A 200 -16.26 -15.31 -12.31
C GLU A 200 -15.11 -16.05 -11.62
N ASP A 201 -14.35 -15.37 -10.78
CA ASP A 201 -13.24 -15.96 -10.02
C ASP A 201 -13.73 -16.91 -8.92
N ILE A 202 -15.02 -16.84 -8.54
CA ILE A 202 -15.61 -17.63 -7.46
C ILE A 202 -16.31 -18.85 -8.03
N ASP A 203 -15.77 -20.04 -7.78
CA ASP A 203 -16.42 -21.31 -8.07
C ASP A 203 -17.26 -21.76 -6.87
N TRP A 204 -18.54 -21.41 -6.91
CA TRP A 204 -19.50 -21.72 -5.83
C TRP A 204 -19.75 -23.23 -5.63
N ARG A 205 -19.57 -24.04 -6.68
CA ARG A 205 -19.77 -25.49 -6.59
C ARG A 205 -18.58 -26.20 -6.01
N ALA A 206 -17.39 -25.77 -6.41
CA ALA A 206 -16.14 -26.32 -5.91
C ALA A 206 -15.74 -25.72 -4.55
N HIS A 207 -16.42 -24.65 -4.09
CA HIS A 207 -16.01 -23.86 -2.94
C HIS A 207 -14.57 -23.34 -3.06
N GLU A 208 -14.27 -22.70 -4.18
CA GLU A 208 -12.92 -22.21 -4.49
C GLU A 208 -12.93 -20.81 -5.06
N VAL A 209 -11.83 -20.10 -4.87
CA VAL A 209 -11.53 -18.87 -5.59
C VAL A 209 -10.29 -19.07 -6.46
N ARG A 210 -10.36 -18.63 -7.71
CA ARG A 210 -9.28 -18.73 -8.70
C ARG A 210 -8.99 -17.35 -9.29
N PHE A 211 -7.80 -16.85 -9.11
CA PHE A 211 -7.41 -15.53 -9.61
C PHE A 211 -5.91 -15.46 -9.92
N THR A 212 -5.52 -14.48 -10.73
CA THR A 212 -4.10 -14.19 -10.97
C THR A 212 -3.68 -13.05 -10.05
N GLN A 213 -2.64 -13.28 -9.24
CA GLN A 213 -2.15 -12.26 -8.32
C GLN A 213 -1.64 -11.02 -9.05
N SER A 214 -2.17 -9.87 -8.73
CA SER A 214 -1.85 -8.58 -9.37
C SER A 214 -0.38 -8.17 -9.22
N LYS A 215 0.29 -8.60 -8.14
CA LYS A 215 1.69 -8.24 -7.85
C LYS A 215 2.72 -9.20 -8.50
N THR A 216 2.41 -10.47 -8.61
CA THR A 216 3.36 -11.52 -9.01
C THR A 216 3.04 -12.15 -10.35
N GLY A 217 1.83 -11.93 -10.88
CA GLY A 217 1.34 -12.60 -12.09
C GLY A 217 1.10 -14.11 -11.92
N CYS A 218 1.22 -14.63 -10.68
CA CYS A 218 1.05 -16.07 -10.44
C CYS A 218 -0.44 -16.41 -10.33
N PRO A 219 -0.93 -17.47 -11.04
CA PRO A 219 -2.25 -18.00 -10.82
C PRO A 219 -2.33 -18.66 -9.44
N VAL A 220 -3.44 -18.42 -8.74
CA VAL A 220 -3.69 -18.96 -7.41
C VAL A 220 -5.08 -19.57 -7.38
N ARG A 221 -5.19 -20.73 -6.71
CA ARG A 221 -6.42 -21.42 -6.43
C ARG A 221 -6.47 -21.71 -4.92
N LEU A 222 -7.48 -21.19 -4.24
CA LEU A 222 -7.65 -21.35 -2.80
C LEU A 222 -9.02 -21.94 -2.48
N PRO A 223 -9.10 -22.89 -1.52
CA PRO A 223 -10.38 -23.30 -0.99
C PRO A 223 -11.02 -22.15 -0.21
N LEU A 224 -12.31 -22.00 -0.34
CA LEU A 224 -13.12 -21.06 0.43
C LEU A 224 -13.75 -21.80 1.61
N PRO A 225 -13.32 -21.54 2.84
CA PRO A 225 -14.02 -22.05 4.03
C PRO A 225 -15.47 -21.59 4.07
N GLU A 226 -16.32 -22.35 4.71
CA GLU A 226 -17.76 -22.10 4.77
C GLU A 226 -18.10 -20.68 5.24
N GLU A 227 -17.40 -20.18 6.25
CA GLU A 227 -17.60 -18.85 6.77
C GLU A 227 -17.34 -17.75 5.72
N VAL A 228 -16.31 -17.93 4.88
CA VAL A 228 -15.97 -16.98 3.79
C VAL A 228 -17.02 -17.02 2.69
N ILE A 229 -17.47 -18.22 2.29
CA ILE A 229 -18.52 -18.40 1.29
C ILE A 229 -19.81 -17.76 1.74
N LEU A 230 -20.24 -18.01 2.98
CA LEU A 230 -21.48 -17.45 3.53
C LEU A 230 -21.41 -15.91 3.58
N ALA A 231 -20.28 -15.35 3.98
CA ALA A 231 -20.11 -13.90 3.99
C ALA A 231 -20.12 -13.29 2.58
N LEU A 232 -19.46 -13.92 1.61
CA LEU A 232 -19.51 -13.50 0.21
C LEU A 232 -20.93 -13.57 -0.35
N ALA A 233 -21.63 -14.69 -0.12
CA ALA A 233 -23.00 -14.88 -0.58
C ALA A 233 -23.96 -13.85 0.04
N ASP A 234 -23.81 -13.56 1.34
CA ASP A 234 -24.62 -12.56 2.03
C ASP A 234 -24.39 -11.16 1.48
N TYR A 235 -23.13 -10.78 1.25
CA TYR A 235 -22.80 -9.50 0.61
C TYR A 235 -23.40 -9.40 -0.81
N LEU A 236 -23.15 -10.40 -1.65
CA LEU A 236 -23.59 -10.38 -3.05
C LEU A 236 -25.11 -10.33 -3.21
N ARG A 237 -25.84 -11.02 -2.33
CA ARG A 237 -27.31 -11.09 -2.39
C ARG A 237 -28.00 -9.88 -1.77
N ASN A 238 -27.45 -9.35 -0.68
CA ASN A 238 -28.20 -8.47 0.22
C ASN A 238 -27.63 -7.05 0.34
N GLU A 239 -26.41 -6.79 -0.17
CA GLU A 239 -25.78 -5.47 0.02
C GLU A 239 -25.05 -4.97 -1.23
N ARG A 240 -24.56 -5.86 -2.11
CA ARG A 240 -23.82 -5.42 -3.31
C ARG A 240 -24.74 -4.59 -4.21
N PRO A 241 -24.33 -3.36 -4.60
CA PRO A 241 -25.11 -2.54 -5.51
C PRO A 241 -25.35 -3.24 -6.86
N GLN A 242 -26.52 -3.01 -7.46
CA GLN A 242 -26.80 -3.41 -8.84
C GLN A 242 -25.84 -2.64 -9.78
N SER A 243 -25.03 -3.35 -10.54
CA SER A 243 -24.07 -2.76 -11.45
C SER A 243 -23.69 -3.73 -12.57
N VAL A 244 -23.36 -3.19 -13.74
CA VAL A 244 -22.77 -3.95 -14.86
C VAL A 244 -21.29 -4.30 -14.60
N ASN A 245 -20.70 -3.73 -13.57
CA ASN A 245 -19.32 -3.99 -13.18
C ASN A 245 -19.20 -5.40 -12.59
N ASP A 246 -18.30 -6.19 -13.11
CA ASP A 246 -18.11 -7.61 -12.76
C ASP A 246 -17.23 -7.84 -11.52
N HIS A 247 -16.67 -6.78 -10.92
CA HIS A 247 -15.92 -6.91 -9.67
C HIS A 247 -16.82 -7.33 -8.51
N VAL A 248 -16.31 -8.19 -7.64
CA VAL A 248 -17.01 -8.61 -6.44
C VAL A 248 -17.33 -7.42 -5.55
N PHE A 249 -16.33 -6.60 -5.25
CA PHE A 249 -16.45 -5.47 -4.33
C PHE A 249 -16.58 -4.15 -5.07
N LEU A 250 -17.63 -3.41 -4.75
CA LEU A 250 -17.94 -2.11 -5.33
C LEU A 250 -18.04 -1.02 -4.25
N HIS A 251 -17.84 0.22 -4.67
CA HIS A 251 -18.18 1.35 -3.83
C HIS A 251 -19.69 1.38 -3.57
N HIS A 252 -20.08 1.61 -2.32
CA HIS A 252 -21.49 1.72 -1.93
C HIS A 252 -22.17 2.95 -2.55
N ARG A 253 -21.43 4.04 -2.67
CA ARG A 253 -21.92 5.30 -3.26
C ARG A 253 -21.84 5.23 -4.79
N ALA A 254 -22.86 5.77 -5.46
CA ALA A 254 -22.87 5.92 -6.91
C ALA A 254 -21.59 6.66 -7.38
N PRO A 255 -21.00 6.28 -8.53
CA PRO A 255 -21.52 5.40 -9.58
C PRO A 255 -21.31 3.90 -9.36
N HIS A 256 -21.00 3.43 -8.16
CA HIS A 256 -20.76 2.01 -7.82
C HIS A 256 -19.59 1.38 -8.57
N ASP A 257 -18.52 2.14 -8.76
CA ASP A 257 -17.31 1.65 -9.40
C ASP A 257 -16.56 0.65 -8.52
N SER A 258 -15.69 -0.13 -9.15
CA SER A 258 -14.72 -0.96 -8.43
C SER A 258 -13.69 -0.10 -7.70
N PHE A 259 -13.08 -0.66 -6.65
CA PHE A 259 -12.05 0.03 -5.91
C PHE A 259 -10.79 0.24 -6.78
N GLY A 260 -10.53 1.47 -7.21
CA GLY A 260 -9.34 1.81 -7.98
C GLY A 260 -8.03 1.55 -7.23
N GLY A 261 -6.91 1.41 -7.97
CA GLY A 261 -5.62 1.04 -7.42
C GLY A 261 -5.03 1.97 -6.35
N ARG A 262 -5.56 3.18 -6.19
CA ARG A 262 -5.15 4.18 -5.20
C ARG A 262 -6.18 4.40 -4.07
N SER A 263 -7.25 3.63 -4.05
CA SER A 263 -8.25 3.75 -2.99
C SER A 263 -7.69 3.26 -1.65
N ASN A 264 -7.64 4.13 -0.66
CA ASN A 264 -7.30 3.77 0.72
C ASN A 264 -8.46 3.09 1.45
N SER A 265 -9.63 2.97 0.83
CA SER A 265 -10.86 2.47 1.46
C SER A 265 -10.69 1.11 2.16
N PHE A 266 -9.84 0.23 1.63
CA PHE A 266 -9.53 -1.04 2.30
C PHE A 266 -8.72 -0.86 3.59
N HIS A 267 -7.80 0.08 3.61
CA HIS A 267 -7.07 0.44 4.83
C HIS A 267 -8.02 1.03 5.87
N ASP A 268 -8.93 1.89 5.42
CA ASP A 268 -9.91 2.54 6.29
C ASP A 268 -10.87 1.53 6.90
N VAL A 269 -11.36 0.53 6.12
CA VAL A 269 -12.19 -0.58 6.63
C VAL A 269 -11.48 -1.35 7.75
N VAL A 270 -10.22 -1.73 7.53
CA VAL A 270 -9.44 -2.48 8.52
C VAL A 270 -9.15 -1.63 9.76
N THR A 271 -8.72 -0.38 9.58
CA THR A 271 -8.42 0.54 10.68
C THR A 271 -9.65 0.80 11.54
N ALA A 272 -10.80 1.02 10.89
CA ALA A 272 -12.06 1.20 11.60
C ALA A 272 -12.50 -0.08 12.32
N ALA A 273 -12.27 -1.27 11.75
CA ALA A 273 -12.57 -2.54 12.40
C ALA A 273 -11.72 -2.77 13.66
N PHE A 274 -10.43 -2.42 13.63
CA PHE A 274 -9.57 -2.44 14.82
C PHE A 274 -10.12 -1.52 15.92
N GLY A 275 -10.51 -0.30 15.57
CA GLY A 275 -11.09 0.66 16.53
C GLY A 275 -12.38 0.15 17.15
N ARG A 276 -13.33 -0.37 16.33
CA ARG A 276 -14.61 -0.90 16.81
C ARG A 276 -14.43 -2.12 17.72
N ALA A 277 -13.50 -3.00 17.38
CA ALA A 277 -13.18 -4.17 18.20
C ALA A 277 -12.33 -3.85 19.44
N SER A 278 -11.96 -2.59 19.65
CA SER A 278 -11.08 -2.15 20.74
C SER A 278 -9.77 -2.93 20.82
N VAL A 279 -9.23 -3.34 19.66
CA VAL A 279 -7.96 -4.06 19.58
C VAL A 279 -6.81 -3.07 19.73
N ASP A 280 -5.87 -3.40 20.62
CA ASP A 280 -4.66 -2.58 20.81
C ASP A 280 -3.74 -2.67 19.58
N THR A 281 -3.59 -1.55 18.89
CA THR A 281 -2.71 -1.39 17.74
C THR A 281 -1.41 -0.67 18.08
N SER A 282 -1.15 -0.34 19.36
CA SER A 282 0.03 0.38 19.80
C SER A 282 1.31 -0.36 19.41
N GLY A 283 2.20 0.30 18.70
CA GLY A 283 3.47 -0.29 18.25
C GLY A 283 3.33 -1.37 17.16
N LYS A 284 2.09 -1.66 16.68
CA LYS A 284 1.83 -2.61 15.60
C LYS A 284 1.43 -1.89 14.32
N HIS A 285 1.85 -2.42 13.18
CA HIS A 285 1.26 -1.99 11.91
C HIS A 285 -0.19 -2.48 11.82
N HIS A 286 -1.09 -1.62 11.38
CA HIS A 286 -2.50 -1.93 11.17
C HIS A 286 -2.89 -1.72 9.70
N GLY A 287 -3.76 -2.58 9.19
CA GLY A 287 -4.20 -2.57 7.80
C GLY A 287 -4.25 -3.98 7.20
N MET A 288 -4.58 -4.09 5.90
CA MET A 288 -4.74 -5.39 5.22
C MET A 288 -3.48 -6.26 5.27
N HIS A 289 -2.28 -5.66 5.23
CA HIS A 289 -1.04 -6.42 5.35
C HIS A 289 -0.87 -7.09 6.71
N SER A 290 -1.32 -6.44 7.79
CA SER A 290 -1.26 -7.03 9.13
C SER A 290 -2.17 -8.23 9.25
N LEU A 291 -3.38 -8.20 8.66
CA LEU A 291 -4.29 -9.37 8.62
C LEU A 291 -3.66 -10.54 7.86
N ARG A 292 -3.03 -10.27 6.72
CA ARG A 292 -2.28 -11.29 5.97
C ARG A 292 -1.10 -11.86 6.78
N HIS A 293 -0.40 -11.01 7.54
CA HIS A 293 0.67 -11.46 8.44
C HIS A 293 0.10 -12.32 9.56
N SER A 294 -1.05 -11.93 10.12
CA SER A 294 -1.74 -12.73 11.14
C SER A 294 -2.19 -14.08 10.58
N ALA A 295 -2.76 -14.12 9.37
CA ALA A 295 -3.12 -15.37 8.71
C ALA A 295 -1.91 -16.30 8.55
N ALA A 296 -0.77 -15.77 8.08
CA ALA A 296 0.46 -16.54 7.93
C ALA A 296 0.99 -17.08 9.26
N THR A 297 0.99 -16.24 10.30
CA THR A 297 1.44 -16.61 11.64
C THR A 297 0.51 -17.64 12.27
N ASN A 298 -0.80 -17.48 12.11
CA ASN A 298 -1.79 -18.43 12.63
C ASN A 298 -1.70 -19.79 11.93
N MET A 299 -1.49 -19.83 10.60
CA MET A 299 -1.22 -21.09 9.87
C MET A 299 0.04 -21.77 10.39
N LEU A 300 1.11 -21.00 10.64
CA LEU A 300 2.36 -21.53 11.15
C LEU A 300 2.19 -22.10 12.58
N SER A 301 1.46 -21.40 13.44
CA SER A 301 1.14 -21.85 14.81
C SER A 301 0.23 -23.08 14.82
N GLY A 302 -0.60 -23.27 13.79
CA GLY A 302 -1.40 -24.46 13.54
C GLY A 302 -0.68 -25.59 12.80
N ASP A 303 0.66 -25.60 12.84
CA ASP A 303 1.52 -26.61 12.24
C ASP A 303 1.36 -26.81 10.72
N THR A 304 0.80 -25.83 10.01
CA THR A 304 0.73 -25.86 8.54
C THR A 304 2.14 -25.86 7.96
N PRO A 305 2.50 -26.82 7.07
CA PRO A 305 3.82 -26.88 6.47
C PRO A 305 4.16 -25.60 5.70
N TYR A 306 5.38 -25.13 5.88
CA TYR A 306 5.88 -23.90 5.25
C TYR A 306 5.66 -23.79 3.72
N PRO A 307 5.88 -24.85 2.91
CA PRO A 307 5.57 -24.79 1.47
C PRO A 307 4.08 -24.52 1.19
N VAL A 308 3.19 -25.06 2.03
CA VAL A 308 1.73 -24.85 1.91
C VAL A 308 1.37 -23.40 2.20
N ILE A 309 1.92 -22.83 3.29
CA ILE A 309 1.74 -21.40 3.61
C ILE A 309 2.25 -20.53 2.46
N SER A 310 3.42 -20.85 1.92
CA SER A 310 4.01 -20.13 0.78
C SER A 310 3.13 -20.19 -0.46
N GLY A 311 2.55 -21.37 -0.74
CA GLY A 311 1.59 -21.60 -1.83
C GLY A 311 0.29 -20.79 -1.65
N ILE A 312 -0.33 -20.89 -0.47
CA ILE A 312 -1.56 -20.12 -0.13
C ILE A 312 -1.34 -18.62 -0.30
N LEU A 313 -0.21 -18.14 0.22
CA LEU A 313 0.12 -16.72 0.12
C LEU A 313 0.64 -16.32 -1.27
N GLY A 314 0.96 -17.27 -2.15
CA GLY A 314 1.54 -17.01 -3.47
C GLY A 314 2.83 -16.21 -3.39
N HIS A 315 3.77 -16.67 -2.57
CA HIS A 315 5.09 -16.08 -2.47
C HIS A 315 6.00 -16.68 -3.55
N SER A 316 6.40 -15.85 -4.52
CA SER A 316 7.37 -16.21 -5.55
C SER A 316 8.80 -16.41 -5.02
N ASN A 317 9.08 -15.92 -3.80
CA ASN A 317 10.38 -16.00 -3.15
C ASN A 317 10.22 -16.57 -1.73
N ALA A 318 10.87 -17.72 -1.49
CA ALA A 318 10.88 -18.40 -0.20
C ALA A 318 11.31 -17.48 0.98
N ASN A 319 12.22 -16.53 0.72
CA ASN A 319 12.65 -15.56 1.72
C ASN A 319 11.50 -14.66 2.26
N THR A 320 10.42 -14.50 1.50
CA THR A 320 9.27 -13.71 1.96
C THR A 320 8.54 -14.41 3.10
N THR A 321 8.46 -15.74 3.07
CA THR A 321 7.80 -16.54 4.10
C THR A 321 8.74 -16.77 5.31
N ARG A 322 10.08 -16.76 5.15
CA ARG A 322 11.05 -16.88 6.25
C ARG A 322 10.87 -15.85 7.36
N LYS A 323 10.30 -14.68 7.06
CA LYS A 323 9.97 -13.65 8.07
C LYS A 323 9.05 -14.18 9.16
N TYR A 324 8.17 -15.11 8.84
CA TYR A 324 7.22 -15.67 9.81
C TYR A 324 7.90 -16.73 10.71
N MET A 325 8.91 -17.41 10.21
CA MET A 325 9.69 -18.36 11.03
C MET A 325 10.41 -17.66 12.19
N ALA A 326 10.87 -16.42 11.98
CA ALA A 326 11.51 -15.63 13.03
C ALA A 326 10.55 -15.21 14.16
N ILE A 327 9.24 -15.34 13.97
CA ILE A 327 8.22 -14.99 14.97
C ILE A 327 7.91 -16.18 15.90
N ASP A 328 8.09 -17.41 15.43
CA ASP A 328 7.83 -18.61 16.23
C ASP A 328 8.99 -18.94 17.17
N VAL A 329 9.13 -18.11 18.19
CA VAL A 329 10.14 -18.26 19.24
C VAL A 329 9.99 -19.60 19.99
N GLY A 330 8.77 -20.14 20.07
CA GLY A 330 8.50 -21.44 20.68
C GLY A 330 9.19 -22.59 19.94
N LYS A 331 9.01 -22.64 18.61
CA LYS A 331 9.67 -23.64 17.76
C LYS A 331 11.17 -23.42 17.66
N LEU A 332 11.64 -22.18 17.63
CA LEU A 332 13.07 -21.87 17.64
C LEU A 332 13.73 -22.34 18.94
N ARG A 333 13.08 -22.25 20.09
CA ARG A 333 13.58 -22.75 21.38
C ARG A 333 13.77 -24.27 21.38
N CYS A 334 12.89 -25.02 20.73
CA CYS A 334 13.02 -26.48 20.61
C CYS A 334 14.20 -26.89 19.70
N LEU A 335 14.69 -25.98 18.85
CA LEU A 335 15.86 -26.22 17.97
C LEU A 335 17.19 -25.73 18.58
N CYS A 336 17.12 -24.98 19.69
CA CYS A 336 18.32 -24.53 20.37
C CYS A 336 19.02 -25.72 21.03
N LEU A 337 20.28 -25.92 20.68
CA LEU A 337 21.15 -26.84 21.40
C LEU A 337 21.29 -26.36 22.85
N GLU A 338 21.14 -27.25 23.81
CA GLU A 338 21.46 -26.94 25.21
C GLU A 338 22.93 -26.53 25.28
N VAL A 339 23.19 -25.33 25.79
CA VAL A 339 24.52 -24.87 26.09
C VAL A 339 24.99 -25.68 27.27
N PRO A 340 26.09 -26.50 27.14
CA PRO A 340 26.63 -27.21 28.28
C PRO A 340 26.93 -26.20 29.38
N ARG A 341 26.36 -26.41 30.56
CA ARG A 341 26.77 -25.68 31.76
C ARG A 341 28.14 -26.17 32.16
N GLY A 342 29.16 -25.33 31.90
CA GLY A 342 30.49 -25.53 32.43
C GLY A 342 30.55 -25.41 33.94
#